data_e7419541ca7ea889267d8b0f4c17deef
#
_entry.id   e7419541ca7ea889267d8b0f4c17deef
#
_cell.length_a   1.000
_cell.length_b   1.000
_cell.length_c   1.000
_cell.angle_alpha   90.00
_cell.angle_beta   90.00
_cell.angle_gamma   90.00
#
_symmetry.space_group_name_H-M   'P 1'
#
loop_
_entity.id
_entity.type
_entity.pdbx_description
1 polymer ?
#
loop_
_entity_poly.entity_id
_entity_poly.type
_entity_poly.pdbx_seq_one_letter_code
_entity_poly.pdbx_strand_id
1 'polypeptide(L)'
;MDRKVYRSRYGTVVIMSVFALAAIEAAVLYHSCTPTHIAVAAVFFALYVLMLRCEYIIEGGTLAVRAYVVLARIDISAIKRIEPSGSFMSAPAMSMRRIRISYGKYDEILISPVRQDEFIKELLKVNPGIEVIALK
;
A
#
# COMPACT_ATOMS: atom_id res chain seq x y z
N MET A 1 20.63 11.73 -4.99
CA MET A 1 20.01 10.73 -4.08
C MET A 1 19.27 9.72 -4.94
N ASP A 2 19.57 8.46 -4.78
CA ASP A 2 18.98 7.43 -5.64
C ASP A 2 17.50 7.24 -5.35
N ARG A 3 16.72 7.10 -6.40
CA ARG A 3 15.30 6.76 -6.30
C ARG A 3 15.16 5.33 -5.80
N LYS A 4 14.54 5.16 -4.63
CA LYS A 4 14.25 3.84 -4.07
C LYS A 4 12.76 3.57 -4.06
N VAL A 5 12.37 2.42 -4.58
CA VAL A 5 10.98 2.00 -4.71
C VAL A 5 10.74 0.79 -3.82
N TYR A 6 9.79 0.90 -2.92
CA TYR A 6 9.33 -0.17 -2.04
C TYR A 6 7.89 -0.53 -2.41
N ARG A 7 7.61 -1.81 -2.56
CA ARG A 7 6.25 -2.28 -2.81
C ARG A 7 5.49 -2.47 -1.50
N SER A 8 4.18 -2.33 -1.56
CA SER A 8 3.32 -2.70 -0.44
C SER A 8 3.28 -4.21 -0.26
N ARG A 9 3.21 -4.65 1.00
CA ARG A 9 3.02 -6.05 1.35
C ARG A 9 1.56 -6.43 1.17
N TYR A 10 1.30 -7.52 0.44
CA TYR A 10 -0.03 -8.08 0.35
C TYR A 10 -0.33 -8.90 1.62
N GLY A 11 -1.43 -8.56 2.29
CA GLY A 11 -1.92 -9.33 3.42
C GLY A 11 -2.79 -10.52 2.98
N THR A 12 -3.01 -11.45 3.89
CA THR A 12 -3.85 -12.64 3.66
C THR A 12 -5.26 -12.25 3.20
N VAL A 13 -5.82 -11.16 3.75
CA VAL A 13 -7.15 -10.65 3.37
C VAL A 13 -7.21 -10.28 1.89
N VAL A 14 -6.17 -9.60 1.37
CA VAL A 14 -6.10 -9.22 -0.06
C VAL A 14 -6.02 -10.47 -0.94
N ILE A 15 -5.19 -11.44 -0.56
CA ILE A 15 -5.06 -12.70 -1.30
C ILE A 15 -6.39 -13.45 -1.32
N MET A 16 -7.05 -13.57 -0.17
CA MET A 16 -8.36 -14.22 -0.07
C MET A 16 -9.43 -13.51 -0.90
N SER A 17 -9.42 -12.18 -0.95
CA SER A 17 -10.37 -11.42 -1.77
C SER A 17 -10.15 -11.62 -3.28
N VAL A 18 -8.92 -11.82 -3.74
CA VAL A 18 -8.63 -12.18 -5.13
C VAL A 18 -9.25 -13.55 -5.48
N PHE A 19 -9.04 -14.55 -4.62
CA PHE A 19 -9.62 -15.88 -4.83
C PHE A 19 -11.15 -15.87 -4.78
N ALA A 20 -11.74 -15.12 -3.85
CA ALA A 20 -13.19 -14.98 -3.75
C ALA A 20 -13.78 -14.32 -5.01
N LEU A 21 -13.17 -13.26 -5.51
CA LEU A 21 -13.59 -12.60 -6.74
C LEU A 21 -13.49 -13.54 -7.94
N ALA A 22 -12.37 -14.23 -8.09
CA ALA A 22 -12.19 -15.20 -9.17
C ALA A 22 -13.23 -16.35 -9.13
N ALA A 23 -13.59 -16.82 -7.94
CA ALA A 23 -14.63 -17.84 -7.77
C ALA A 23 -16.02 -17.32 -8.17
N ILE A 24 -16.36 -16.09 -7.79
CA ILE A 24 -17.62 -15.43 -8.17
C ILE A 24 -17.69 -15.27 -9.69
N GLU A 25 -16.63 -14.78 -10.31
CA GLU A 25 -16.58 -14.62 -11.77
C GLU A 25 -16.70 -15.95 -12.49
N ALA A 26 -16.04 -17.00 -12.01
CA ALA A 26 -16.16 -18.36 -12.56
C ALA A 26 -17.59 -18.90 -12.46
N ALA A 27 -18.27 -18.68 -11.33
CA ALA A 27 -19.67 -19.08 -11.15
C ALA A 27 -20.62 -18.34 -12.12
N VAL A 28 -20.42 -17.03 -12.29
CA VAL A 28 -21.22 -16.22 -13.23
C VAL A 28 -21.02 -16.73 -14.67
N LEU A 29 -19.79 -17.00 -15.07
CA LEU A 29 -19.47 -17.51 -16.41
C LEU A 29 -20.03 -18.91 -16.64
N TYR A 30 -20.07 -19.76 -15.59
CA TYR A 30 -20.67 -21.10 -15.67
C TYR A 30 -22.16 -21.04 -15.93
N HIS A 31 -22.89 -20.10 -15.30
CA HIS A 31 -24.34 -19.96 -15.45
C HIS A 31 -24.75 -19.18 -16.71
N SER A 32 -23.95 -18.25 -17.17
CA SER A 32 -24.32 -17.31 -18.23
C SER A 32 -23.11 -16.94 -19.09
N CYS A 33 -22.54 -17.90 -19.79
CA CYS A 33 -21.38 -17.67 -20.64
C CYS A 33 -21.76 -16.97 -21.94
N THR A 34 -21.95 -15.65 -21.87
CA THR A 34 -22.08 -14.79 -23.05
C THR A 34 -20.81 -13.97 -23.26
N PRO A 35 -20.48 -13.57 -24.51
CA PRO A 35 -19.32 -12.72 -24.77
C PRO A 35 -19.30 -11.43 -23.93
N THR A 36 -20.48 -10.87 -23.66
CA THR A 36 -20.64 -9.68 -22.84
C THR A 36 -20.20 -9.91 -21.38
N HIS A 37 -20.62 -11.03 -20.77
CA HIS A 37 -20.22 -11.38 -19.39
C HIS A 37 -18.71 -11.62 -19.28
N ILE A 38 -18.11 -12.27 -20.27
CA ILE A 38 -16.66 -12.50 -20.33
C ILE A 38 -15.91 -11.14 -20.38
N ALA A 39 -16.35 -10.24 -21.25
CA ALA A 39 -15.73 -8.92 -21.37
C ALA A 39 -15.85 -8.10 -20.07
N VAL A 40 -17.01 -8.10 -19.44
CA VAL A 40 -17.24 -7.40 -18.16
C VAL A 40 -16.37 -7.98 -17.06
N ALA A 41 -16.33 -9.32 -16.92
CA ALA A 41 -15.48 -9.98 -15.93
C ALA A 41 -13.99 -9.65 -16.12
N ALA A 42 -13.50 -9.68 -17.36
CA ALA A 42 -12.12 -9.33 -17.69
C ALA A 42 -11.78 -7.88 -17.31
N VAL A 43 -12.67 -6.94 -17.57
CA VAL A 43 -12.50 -5.52 -17.19
C VAL A 43 -12.46 -5.36 -15.67
N PHE A 44 -13.40 -5.96 -14.95
CA PHE A 44 -13.43 -5.89 -13.48
C PHE A 44 -12.17 -6.51 -12.85
N PHE A 45 -11.74 -7.66 -13.35
CA PHE A 45 -10.52 -8.31 -12.87
C PHE A 45 -9.28 -7.46 -13.14
N ALA A 46 -9.16 -6.87 -14.34
CA ALA A 46 -8.05 -5.99 -14.67
C ALA A 46 -8.00 -4.74 -13.78
N LEU A 47 -9.14 -4.09 -13.55
CA LEU A 47 -9.25 -2.94 -12.64
C LEU A 47 -8.89 -3.32 -11.20
N TYR A 48 -9.35 -4.48 -10.75
CA TYR A 48 -9.03 -4.98 -9.41
C TYR A 48 -7.53 -5.22 -9.24
N VAL A 49 -6.88 -5.91 -10.18
CA VAL A 49 -5.42 -6.15 -10.17
C VAL A 49 -4.64 -4.83 -10.19
N LEU A 50 -5.13 -3.85 -10.96
CA LEU A 50 -4.51 -2.53 -11.04
C LEU A 50 -4.60 -1.79 -9.70
N MET A 51 -5.73 -1.90 -8.99
CA MET A 51 -5.92 -1.32 -7.66
C MET A 51 -5.01 -1.91 -6.57
N LEU A 52 -4.53 -3.14 -6.77
CA LEU A 52 -3.61 -3.77 -5.82
C LEU A 52 -2.17 -3.23 -5.90
N ARG A 53 -1.83 -2.46 -6.91
CA ARG A 53 -0.48 -1.88 -7.04
C ARG A 53 -0.32 -0.67 -6.13
N CYS A 54 0.37 -0.87 -5.02
CA CYS A 54 0.77 0.20 -4.11
C CYS A 54 2.29 0.21 -3.95
N GLU A 55 2.90 1.36 -4.22
CA GLU A 55 4.35 1.56 -4.17
C GLU A 55 4.67 2.77 -3.30
N TYR A 56 5.77 2.69 -2.58
CA TYR A 56 6.33 3.77 -1.77
C TYR A 56 7.66 4.16 -2.38
N ILE A 57 7.78 5.41 -2.79
CA ILE A 57 8.95 5.92 -3.51
C ILE A 57 9.64 6.96 -2.63
N ILE A 58 10.91 6.70 -2.31
CA ILE A 58 11.76 7.65 -1.62
C ILE A 58 12.69 8.29 -2.65
N GLU A 59 12.53 9.58 -2.89
CA GLU A 59 13.32 10.33 -3.86
C GLU A 59 13.45 11.79 -3.44
N GLY A 60 14.67 12.34 -3.47
CA GLY A 60 14.92 13.76 -3.23
C GLY A 60 14.42 14.30 -1.90
N GLY A 61 14.44 13.50 -0.83
CA GLY A 61 13.92 13.92 0.48
C GLY A 61 12.39 13.86 0.60
N THR A 62 11.71 13.30 -0.39
CA THR A 62 10.25 13.16 -0.43
C THR A 62 9.86 11.69 -0.44
N LEU A 63 8.86 11.34 0.37
CA LEU A 63 8.17 10.05 0.34
C LEU A 63 6.88 10.21 -0.48
N ALA A 64 6.83 9.58 -1.64
CA ALA A 64 5.62 9.49 -2.44
C ALA A 64 4.93 8.14 -2.22
N VAL A 65 3.68 8.17 -1.84
CA VAL A 65 2.80 7.00 -1.75
C VAL A 65 1.97 6.95 -3.02
N ARG A 66 2.21 5.94 -3.83
CA ARG A 66 1.55 5.76 -5.12
C ARG A 66 0.79 4.44 -5.11
N ALA A 67 -0.52 4.54 -5.28
CA ALA A 67 -1.33 3.40 -5.63
C ALA A 67 -1.63 3.48 -7.14
N TYR A 68 -2.87 3.58 -7.52
CA TYR A 68 -3.24 3.85 -8.91
C TYR A 68 -2.84 5.28 -9.33
N VAL A 69 -3.04 6.23 -8.43
CA VAL A 69 -2.58 7.62 -8.53
C VAL A 69 -1.62 7.94 -7.39
N VAL A 70 -0.96 9.08 -7.44
CA VAL A 70 -0.18 9.56 -6.30
C VAL A 70 -1.16 9.99 -5.20
N LEU A 71 -1.24 9.17 -4.14
CA LEU A 71 -2.15 9.42 -3.01
C LEU A 71 -1.61 10.46 -2.05
N ALA A 72 -0.30 10.46 -1.81
CA ALA A 72 0.33 11.39 -0.91
C ALA A 72 1.79 11.65 -1.31
N ARG A 73 2.23 12.87 -1.11
CA ARG A 73 3.64 13.26 -1.14
C ARG A 73 3.98 13.90 0.18
N ILE A 74 4.92 13.32 0.89
CA ILE A 74 5.29 13.70 2.24
C ILE A 74 6.76 14.10 2.22
N ASP A 75 7.06 15.29 2.71
CA ASP A 75 8.44 15.69 2.96
C ASP A 75 8.97 14.88 4.15
N ILE A 76 10.07 14.15 3.95
CA ILE A 76 10.66 13.30 4.98
C ILE A 76 11.14 14.13 6.17
N SER A 77 11.51 15.38 5.96
CA SER A 77 11.88 16.31 7.04
C SER A 77 10.70 16.65 7.96
N ALA A 78 9.47 16.55 7.46
CA ALA A 78 8.25 16.76 8.22
C ALA A 78 7.78 15.55 9.03
N ILE A 79 8.39 14.38 8.82
CA ILE A 79 8.05 13.15 9.55
C ILE A 79 8.58 13.25 10.97
N LYS A 80 7.70 13.03 11.94
CA LYS A 80 8.01 13.12 13.38
C LYS A 80 8.15 11.78 14.04
N ARG A 81 7.23 10.83 13.71
CA ARG A 81 7.14 9.55 14.40
C ARG A 81 6.76 8.44 13.42
N ILE A 82 7.31 7.26 13.68
CA ILE A 82 6.95 5.99 13.02
C ILE A 82 6.63 4.99 14.12
N GLU A 83 5.43 4.42 14.08
CA GLU A 83 4.96 3.45 15.08
C GLU A 83 4.23 2.27 14.42
N PRO A 84 4.22 1.07 15.05
CA PRO A 84 3.43 -0.04 14.56
C PRO A 84 1.94 0.25 14.70
N SER A 85 1.16 -0.14 13.71
CA SER A 85 -0.29 0.05 13.74
C SER A 85 -1.02 -1.23 13.36
N GLY A 86 -1.93 -1.66 14.21
CA GLY A 86 -2.88 -2.74 13.94
C GLY A 86 -4.25 -2.26 13.43
N SER A 87 -4.37 -0.99 13.06
CA SER A 87 -5.64 -0.41 12.63
C SER A 87 -6.17 -1.04 11.35
N PHE A 88 -7.46 -1.35 11.34
CA PHE A 88 -8.21 -1.82 10.17
C PHE A 88 -8.67 -0.67 9.25
N MET A 89 -8.38 0.58 9.59
CA MET A 89 -8.80 1.72 8.80
C MET A 89 -8.29 1.63 7.36
N SER A 90 -9.13 2.04 6.44
CA SER A 90 -8.79 2.16 5.03
C SER A 90 -7.59 3.09 4.83
N ALA A 91 -6.51 2.54 4.31
CA ALA A 91 -5.26 3.25 4.10
C ALA A 91 -4.57 2.67 2.87
N PRO A 92 -3.60 3.36 2.27
CA PRO A 92 -2.79 2.84 1.17
C PRO A 92 -1.82 1.73 1.64
N ALA A 93 -2.37 0.78 2.41
CA ALA A 93 -1.65 -0.35 2.98
C ALA A 93 -2.42 -1.63 2.72
N MET A 94 -1.80 -2.57 2.01
CA MET A 94 -2.40 -3.82 1.56
C MET A 94 -2.24 -4.97 2.58
N SER A 95 -1.74 -4.70 3.79
CA SER A 95 -1.47 -5.71 4.80
C SER A 95 -1.87 -5.23 6.20
N MET A 96 -2.13 -6.20 7.09
CA MET A 96 -2.37 -5.95 8.52
C MET A 96 -1.10 -5.53 9.28
N ARG A 97 0.08 -5.87 8.78
CA ARG A 97 1.36 -5.37 9.30
C ARG A 97 1.62 -3.99 8.76
N ARG A 98 1.10 -3.00 9.44
CA ARG A 98 1.14 -1.59 9.05
C ARG A 98 2.03 -0.80 9.99
N ILE A 99 2.63 0.25 9.44
CA ILE A 99 3.27 1.29 10.22
C ILE A 99 2.51 2.59 10.02
N ARG A 100 2.37 3.34 11.11
CA ARG A 100 1.81 4.69 11.09
C ARG A 100 2.96 5.67 11.03
N ILE A 101 2.89 6.58 10.08
CA ILE A 101 3.81 7.69 9.94
C ILE A 101 3.06 8.97 10.28
N SER A 102 3.46 9.63 11.35
CA SER A 102 2.93 10.93 11.74
C SER A 102 3.84 12.03 11.21
N TYR A 103 3.27 12.98 10.49
CA TYR A 103 4.00 14.08 9.85
C TYR A 103 3.23 15.39 9.95
N GLY A 104 3.87 16.51 9.61
CA GLY A 104 3.24 17.81 9.70
C GLY A 104 2.73 18.14 11.09
N LYS A 105 1.57 18.75 11.20
CA LYS A 105 0.98 19.15 12.47
C LYS A 105 0.09 18.06 13.08
N TYR A 106 -0.76 17.43 12.27
CA TYR A 106 -1.73 16.42 12.72
C TYR A 106 -1.98 15.33 11.66
N ASP A 107 -1.13 15.25 10.64
CA ASP A 107 -1.33 14.33 9.55
C ASP A 107 -0.71 12.97 9.85
N GLU A 108 -1.41 11.92 9.44
CA GLU A 108 -0.97 10.53 9.61
C GLU A 108 -1.24 9.74 8.33
N ILE A 109 -0.35 8.82 8.03
CA ILE A 109 -0.56 7.85 6.96
C ILE A 109 -0.19 6.45 7.43
N LEU A 110 -0.99 5.47 7.02
CA LEU A 110 -0.74 4.06 7.28
C LEU A 110 -0.18 3.41 6.02
N ILE A 111 0.97 2.78 6.14
CA ILE A 111 1.64 2.10 5.04
C ILE A 111 2.11 0.70 5.47
N SER A 112 2.36 -0.18 4.51
CA SER A 112 2.84 -1.54 4.76
C SER A 112 3.92 -1.95 3.76
N PRO A 113 5.12 -1.38 3.82
CA PRO A 113 6.21 -1.76 2.93
C PRO A 113 6.67 -3.20 3.21
N VAL A 114 7.08 -3.92 2.16
CA VAL A 114 7.56 -5.31 2.27
C VAL A 114 8.79 -5.40 3.16
N ARG A 115 9.72 -4.45 3.04
CA ARG A 115 10.97 -4.37 3.79
C ARG A 115 10.93 -3.20 4.76
N GLN A 116 10.16 -3.35 5.83
CA GLN A 116 9.94 -2.25 6.79
C GLN A 116 11.25 -1.71 7.38
N ASP A 117 12.17 -2.61 7.78
CA ASP A 117 13.43 -2.20 8.41
C ASP A 117 14.32 -1.39 7.46
N GLU A 118 14.45 -1.83 6.20
CA GLU A 118 15.20 -1.09 5.19
C GLU A 118 14.55 0.25 4.89
N PHE A 119 13.22 0.25 4.74
CA PHE A 119 12.45 1.44 4.47
C PHE A 119 12.64 2.50 5.57
N ILE A 120 12.54 2.09 6.84
CA ILE A 120 12.75 2.98 7.98
C ILE A 120 14.21 3.48 8.02
N LYS A 121 15.19 2.61 7.77
CA LYS A 121 16.60 3.04 7.71
C LYS A 121 16.84 4.09 6.63
N GLU A 122 16.19 3.98 5.49
CA GLU A 122 16.30 5.00 4.44
C GLU A 122 15.66 6.34 4.84
N LEU A 123 14.53 6.31 5.52
CA LEU A 123 13.92 7.53 6.07
C LEU A 123 14.82 8.18 7.11
N LEU A 124 15.44 7.39 8.00
CA LEU A 124 16.36 7.87 9.02
C LEU A 124 17.67 8.44 8.45
N LYS A 125 18.11 7.98 7.28
CA LYS A 125 19.26 8.58 6.58
C LYS A 125 18.98 10.02 6.15
N VAL A 126 17.74 10.30 5.75
CA VAL A 126 17.31 11.63 5.32
C VAL A 126 16.97 12.49 6.51
N ASN A 127 16.27 11.94 7.50
CA ASN A 127 15.86 12.64 8.71
C ASN A 127 16.17 11.80 9.96
N PRO A 128 17.34 11.96 10.58
CA PRO A 128 17.70 11.23 11.80
C PRO A 128 16.85 11.59 13.02
N GLY A 129 16.08 12.69 12.96
CA GLY A 129 15.22 13.15 14.05
C GLY A 129 13.87 12.41 14.16
N ILE A 130 13.61 11.43 13.32
CA ILE A 130 12.37 10.64 13.37
C ILE A 130 12.39 9.73 14.61
N GLU A 131 11.36 9.85 15.45
CA GLU A 131 11.13 8.93 16.56
C GLU A 131 10.57 7.61 16.04
N VAL A 132 11.31 6.52 16.20
CA VAL A 132 10.86 5.18 15.81
C VAL A 132 10.48 4.38 17.05
N ILE A 133 9.20 4.03 17.18
CA ILE A 133 8.73 3.16 18.25
C ILE A 133 8.93 1.70 17.80
N ALA A 134 9.39 0.87 18.73
CA ALA A 134 9.77 -0.51 18.45
C ALA A 134 8.68 -1.27 17.67
N LEU A 135 9.04 -1.70 16.48
CA LEU A 135 8.22 -2.58 15.65
C LEU A 135 8.41 -4.01 16.14
N LYS A 136 7.39 -4.56 16.79
CA LYS A 136 7.37 -5.98 17.17
C LYS A 136 7.00 -6.85 15.98
#